data_13495b3ae9a3f37ba0cb9788c82ae354
#
_entry.id   13495b3ae9a3f37ba0cb9788c82ae354
#
_cell.length_a   1.000
_cell.length_b   1.000
_cell.length_c   1.000
_cell.angle_alpha   90.00
_cell.angle_beta   90.00
_cell.angle_gamma   90.00
#
_symmetry.space_group_name_H-M   'P 1'
#
loop_
_entity.id
_entity.type
_entity.pdbx_description
1 polymer ?
#
loop_
_entity_poly.entity_id
_entity_poly.type
_entity_poly.pdbx_seq_one_letter_code
_entity_poly.pdbx_strand_id
1 'polypeptide(L)'
;LTGLPPAPEEALAFVRDDSPWGYSRLVERLLASPHFGERQAQNWFDLARFADTSGYAADRTRNVWPYRDWVIAALNDNMPFDRFSIDQLAGDLVPNATPGQRVASAFHRHAMQAKGNNPRKEEFRIKGIVDRLQATGRTWLGLTLECAECHDHKHDPISQREYYELFAIFNNVPHLGTGYGVHGPMMSYTPAAARLEQERLAKRLAVLRGQMPLSQVKHEGLIGEWQAPTQAEDAARFSLTGSMTITAEIQTTGAIGDIVSKYDWKAGERSYVFGVGGEGDEKSEPGKLFAWFSSEAATFKGVVAYGSRRVDDGRPHH
;
A
#
# COMPACT_ATOMS: atom_id res chain seq x y z
N LEU A 1 -16.44 -9.27 25.57
CA LEU A 1 -16.66 -8.30 24.50
C LEU A 1 -15.35 -7.82 23.88
N THR A 2 -14.37 -7.40 24.66
CA THR A 2 -13.08 -6.89 24.18
C THR A 2 -11.98 -7.95 24.09
N GLY A 3 -12.16 -9.14 24.71
CA GLY A 3 -11.15 -10.18 24.79
C GLY A 3 -9.96 -9.87 25.70
N LEU A 4 -10.04 -8.76 26.44
CA LEU A 4 -9.00 -8.31 27.38
C LEU A 4 -9.46 -8.47 28.81
N PRO A 5 -8.56 -8.79 29.78
CA PRO A 5 -8.88 -8.78 31.21
C PRO A 5 -9.15 -7.33 31.65
N PRO A 6 -10.05 -7.13 32.65
CA PRO A 6 -10.26 -5.80 33.22
C PRO A 6 -9.01 -5.37 34.00
N ALA A 7 -8.79 -4.05 34.09
CA ALA A 7 -7.87 -3.49 35.08
C ALA A 7 -8.44 -3.73 36.51
N PRO A 8 -7.56 -3.92 37.51
CA PRO A 8 -8.03 -4.13 38.89
C PRO A 8 -9.00 -3.03 39.39
N GLU A 9 -8.74 -1.78 38.99
CA GLU A 9 -9.55 -0.62 39.35
C GLU A 9 -10.96 -0.68 38.72
N GLU A 10 -11.05 -1.18 37.47
CA GLU A 10 -12.30 -1.38 36.74
C GLU A 10 -13.16 -2.48 37.42
N ALA A 11 -12.52 -3.58 37.79
CA ALA A 11 -13.19 -4.67 38.53
C ALA A 11 -13.73 -4.18 39.88
N LEU A 12 -12.90 -3.45 40.64
CA LEU A 12 -13.34 -2.87 41.93
C LEU A 12 -14.45 -1.83 41.77
N ALA A 13 -14.39 -1.01 40.73
CA ALA A 13 -15.45 -0.05 40.43
C ALA A 13 -16.78 -0.74 40.13
N PHE A 14 -16.75 -1.83 39.37
CA PHE A 14 -17.95 -2.62 39.08
C PHE A 14 -18.53 -3.28 40.35
N VAL A 15 -17.70 -3.89 41.20
CA VAL A 15 -18.13 -4.53 42.44
C VAL A 15 -18.75 -3.53 43.41
N ARG A 16 -18.31 -2.28 43.40
CA ARG A 16 -18.82 -1.21 44.28
C ARG A 16 -20.04 -0.49 43.73
N ASP A 17 -20.45 -0.81 42.50
CA ASP A 17 -21.62 -0.18 41.87
C ASP A 17 -22.90 -0.93 42.20
N ASP A 18 -23.52 -0.58 43.32
CA ASP A 18 -24.80 -1.15 43.81
C ASP A 18 -26.02 -0.67 42.99
N SER A 19 -25.84 0.13 41.96
CA SER A 19 -26.98 0.64 41.19
C SER A 19 -27.57 -0.44 40.26
N PRO A 20 -28.89 -0.40 40.01
CA PRO A 20 -29.55 -1.37 39.13
C PRO A 20 -29.04 -1.33 37.67
N TRP A 21 -28.30 -0.28 37.31
CA TRP A 21 -27.78 -0.06 35.97
C TRP A 21 -26.27 -0.38 35.85
N GLY A 22 -25.60 -0.85 36.90
CA GLY A 22 -24.16 -1.13 36.92
C GLY A 22 -23.70 -2.06 35.78
N TYR A 23 -24.45 -3.15 35.57
CA TYR A 23 -24.15 -4.10 34.50
C TYR A 23 -24.35 -3.48 33.09
N SER A 24 -25.44 -2.76 32.88
CA SER A 24 -25.71 -2.11 31.58
C SER A 24 -24.64 -1.08 31.26
N ARG A 25 -24.20 -0.26 32.22
CA ARG A 25 -23.10 0.70 32.02
C ARG A 25 -21.79 0.00 31.67
N LEU A 26 -21.48 -1.13 32.31
CA LEU A 26 -20.31 -1.92 31.97
C LEU A 26 -20.38 -2.41 30.51
N VAL A 27 -21.51 -2.97 30.07
CA VAL A 27 -21.72 -3.44 28.70
C VAL A 27 -21.56 -2.30 27.73
N GLU A 28 -22.21 -1.16 27.93
CA GLU A 28 -22.12 0.01 27.05
C GLU A 28 -20.69 0.53 26.96
N ARG A 29 -19.96 0.59 28.06
CA ARG A 29 -18.55 0.98 28.06
C ARG A 29 -17.68 0.03 27.26
N LEU A 30 -17.89 -1.28 27.35
CA LEU A 30 -17.14 -2.28 26.62
C LEU A 30 -17.49 -2.29 25.13
N LEU A 31 -18.75 -2.04 24.78
CA LEU A 31 -19.18 -1.90 23.39
C LEU A 31 -18.59 -0.64 22.72
N ALA A 32 -18.42 0.44 23.49
CA ALA A 32 -17.78 1.68 23.01
C ALA A 32 -16.25 1.60 22.94
N SER A 33 -15.65 0.52 23.42
CA SER A 33 -14.19 0.32 23.36
C SER A 33 -13.72 -0.01 21.95
N PRO A 34 -12.63 0.57 21.45
CA PRO A 34 -12.04 0.19 20.15
C PRO A 34 -11.64 -1.29 20.10
N HIS A 35 -11.35 -1.90 21.23
CA HIS A 35 -11.02 -3.33 21.34
C HIS A 35 -12.24 -4.25 21.09
N PHE A 36 -13.46 -3.72 21.10
CA PHE A 36 -14.64 -4.49 20.71
C PHE A 36 -14.55 -4.93 19.25
N GLY A 37 -14.31 -4.00 18.32
CA GLY A 37 -14.13 -4.32 16.91
C GLY A 37 -12.94 -5.23 16.64
N GLU A 38 -11.82 -5.02 17.33
CA GLU A 38 -10.64 -5.90 17.22
C GLU A 38 -10.99 -7.34 17.62
N ARG A 39 -11.73 -7.53 18.69
CA ARG A 39 -12.14 -8.86 19.15
C ARG A 39 -13.16 -9.51 18.22
N GLN A 40 -14.17 -8.76 17.79
CA GLN A 40 -15.21 -9.29 16.89
C GLN A 40 -14.66 -9.60 15.51
N ALA A 41 -13.72 -8.80 15.01
CA ALA A 41 -13.08 -9.00 13.71
C ALA A 41 -12.32 -10.32 13.59
N GLN A 42 -11.86 -10.92 14.69
CA GLN A 42 -11.13 -12.20 14.65
C GLN A 42 -11.95 -13.29 13.98
N ASN A 43 -13.22 -13.45 14.37
CA ASN A 43 -14.11 -14.45 13.75
C ASN A 43 -14.35 -14.15 12.25
N TRP A 44 -14.44 -12.86 11.91
CA TRP A 44 -14.61 -12.44 10.53
C TRP A 44 -13.36 -12.70 9.69
N PHE A 45 -12.18 -12.53 10.26
CA PHE A 45 -10.92 -12.80 9.57
C PHE A 45 -10.75 -14.27 9.22
N ASP A 46 -11.24 -15.19 10.06
CA ASP A 46 -11.27 -16.61 9.74
C ASP A 46 -12.16 -16.91 8.52
N LEU A 47 -13.36 -16.31 8.47
CA LEU A 47 -14.26 -16.41 7.32
C LEU A 47 -13.65 -15.80 6.05
N ALA A 48 -13.02 -14.63 6.19
CA ALA A 48 -12.34 -13.94 5.10
C ALA A 48 -11.02 -14.62 4.69
N ARG A 49 -10.53 -15.59 5.42
CA ARG A 49 -9.22 -16.26 5.23
C ARG A 49 -8.07 -15.23 5.24
N PHE A 50 -8.21 -14.20 6.09
CA PHE A 50 -7.22 -13.12 6.18
C PHE A 50 -5.87 -13.68 6.61
N ALA A 51 -4.82 -13.28 5.89
CA ALA A 51 -3.44 -13.55 6.26
C ALA A 51 -2.53 -12.46 5.68
N ASP A 52 -1.52 -12.07 6.44
CA ASP A 52 -0.49 -11.11 6.01
C ASP A 52 0.55 -11.72 5.06
N THR A 53 0.39 -13.00 4.73
CA THR A 53 1.26 -13.74 3.81
C THR A 53 0.48 -14.41 2.70
N SER A 54 1.18 -14.83 1.65
CA SER A 54 0.54 -15.31 0.41
C SER A 54 0.26 -16.80 0.39
N GLY A 55 0.77 -17.56 1.35
CA GLY A 55 0.66 -19.02 1.38
C GLY A 55 1.59 -19.74 0.38
N TYR A 56 1.39 -21.03 0.24
CA TYR A 56 2.24 -21.96 -0.49
C TYR A 56 3.71 -21.90 -0.04
N ALA A 57 4.62 -22.50 -0.80
CA ALA A 57 6.02 -22.63 -0.42
C ALA A 57 6.78 -21.30 -0.30
N ALA A 58 6.38 -20.27 -1.04
CA ALA A 58 7.06 -18.98 -1.02
C ALA A 58 6.60 -18.07 0.11
N ASP A 59 5.39 -18.23 0.56
CA ASP A 59 4.71 -17.54 1.67
C ASP A 59 5.19 -16.10 1.95
N ARG A 60 5.16 -15.26 0.91
CA ARG A 60 5.66 -13.88 1.00
C ARG A 60 4.62 -12.95 1.61
N THR A 61 5.10 -11.95 2.32
CA THR A 61 4.27 -10.89 2.90
C THR A 61 3.39 -10.20 1.84
N ARG A 62 2.16 -9.87 2.24
CA ARG A 62 1.16 -9.12 1.47
C ARG A 62 0.76 -7.86 2.22
N ASN A 63 0.54 -6.77 1.50
CA ASN A 63 0.01 -5.53 2.06
C ASN A 63 -1.53 -5.52 2.03
N VAL A 64 -2.15 -6.35 2.87
CA VAL A 64 -3.62 -6.48 2.99
C VAL A 64 -4.16 -5.91 4.30
N TRP A 65 -3.30 -5.37 5.15
CA TRP A 65 -3.66 -4.74 6.42
C TRP A 65 -4.77 -3.67 6.31
N PRO A 66 -4.96 -2.91 5.19
CA PRO A 66 -6.06 -1.96 5.09
C PRO A 66 -7.44 -2.61 5.20
N TYR A 67 -7.59 -3.85 4.72
CA TYR A 67 -8.83 -4.61 4.89
C TYR A 67 -9.09 -4.94 6.36
N ARG A 68 -8.06 -5.38 7.09
CA ARG A 68 -8.16 -5.64 8.53
C ARG A 68 -8.67 -4.40 9.26
N ASP A 69 -8.04 -3.27 9.03
CA ASP A 69 -8.38 -2.01 9.68
C ASP A 69 -9.79 -1.54 9.29
N TRP A 70 -10.22 -1.77 8.04
CA TRP A 70 -11.56 -1.48 7.59
C TRP A 70 -12.62 -2.33 8.33
N VAL A 71 -12.39 -3.64 8.47
CA VAL A 71 -13.31 -4.54 9.19
C VAL A 71 -13.44 -4.12 10.65
N ILE A 72 -12.33 -3.84 11.34
CA ILE A 72 -12.33 -3.38 12.73
C ILE A 72 -13.12 -2.08 12.87
N ALA A 73 -12.87 -1.11 11.99
CA ALA A 73 -13.58 0.16 12.00
C ALA A 73 -15.08 -0.03 11.75
N ALA A 74 -15.46 -0.83 10.75
CA ALA A 74 -16.87 -1.10 10.43
C ALA A 74 -17.63 -1.74 11.60
N LEU A 75 -16.99 -2.63 12.36
CA LEU A 75 -17.56 -3.26 13.54
C LEU A 75 -17.66 -2.27 14.72
N ASN A 76 -16.68 -1.43 14.94
CA ASN A 76 -16.71 -0.39 15.95
C ASN A 76 -17.76 0.71 15.64
N ASP A 77 -17.96 1.00 14.36
CA ASP A 77 -18.98 1.95 13.88
C ASP A 77 -20.39 1.33 13.84
N ASN A 78 -20.52 0.08 14.27
CA ASN A 78 -21.78 -0.68 14.21
C ASN A 78 -22.42 -0.61 12.81
N MET A 79 -21.62 -0.79 11.76
CA MET A 79 -22.09 -0.74 10.38
C MET A 79 -23.21 -1.76 10.16
N PRO A 80 -24.35 -1.37 9.55
CA PRO A 80 -25.43 -2.31 9.22
C PRO A 80 -24.90 -3.49 8.39
N PHE A 81 -25.35 -4.71 8.69
CA PHE A 81 -24.80 -5.93 8.10
C PHE A 81 -25.01 -6.02 6.58
N ASP A 82 -26.12 -5.51 6.07
CA ASP A 82 -26.38 -5.40 4.64
C ASP A 82 -25.33 -4.53 3.95
N ARG A 83 -25.03 -3.37 4.52
CA ARG A 83 -23.99 -2.48 4.01
C ARG A 83 -22.59 -3.11 4.09
N PHE A 84 -22.27 -3.70 5.24
CA PHE A 84 -21.03 -4.42 5.46
C PHE A 84 -20.82 -5.55 4.43
N SER A 85 -21.91 -6.26 4.09
CA SER A 85 -21.89 -7.32 3.09
C SER A 85 -21.73 -6.81 1.66
N ILE A 86 -22.49 -5.77 1.28
CA ILE A 86 -22.41 -5.16 -0.05
C ILE A 86 -21.00 -4.63 -0.31
N ASP A 87 -20.43 -3.90 0.66
CA ASP A 87 -19.11 -3.31 0.49
C ASP A 87 -18.01 -4.39 0.35
N GLN A 88 -18.16 -5.55 0.96
CA GLN A 88 -17.21 -6.66 0.81
C GLN A 88 -17.40 -7.49 -0.46
N LEU A 89 -18.63 -7.71 -0.87
CA LEU A 89 -18.92 -8.49 -2.09
C LEU A 89 -18.69 -7.69 -3.37
N ALA A 90 -19.03 -6.41 -3.37
CA ALA A 90 -19.08 -5.57 -4.56
C ALA A 90 -18.78 -4.09 -4.29
N GLY A 91 -18.00 -3.77 -3.25
CA GLY A 91 -17.72 -2.39 -2.85
C GLY A 91 -17.00 -1.57 -3.90
N ASP A 92 -16.19 -2.21 -4.75
CA ASP A 92 -15.52 -1.59 -5.89
C ASP A 92 -16.46 -1.30 -7.08
N LEU A 93 -17.62 -1.95 -7.13
CA LEU A 93 -18.64 -1.79 -8.18
C LEU A 93 -19.72 -0.76 -7.81
N VAL A 94 -19.75 -0.30 -6.57
CA VAL A 94 -20.69 0.75 -6.13
C VAL A 94 -20.42 2.04 -6.93
N PRO A 95 -21.44 2.73 -7.46
CA PRO A 95 -21.24 4.00 -8.13
C PRO A 95 -20.48 5.00 -7.26
N ASN A 96 -19.43 5.60 -7.80
CA ASN A 96 -18.54 6.50 -7.06
C ASN A 96 -17.90 5.89 -5.81
N ALA A 97 -17.54 4.60 -5.88
CA ALA A 97 -16.96 3.84 -4.78
C ALA A 97 -15.85 4.61 -4.04
N THR A 98 -16.00 4.74 -2.75
CA THR A 98 -15.00 5.34 -1.86
C THR A 98 -13.75 4.44 -1.74
N PRO A 99 -12.60 4.99 -1.34
CA PRO A 99 -11.43 4.15 -1.05
C PRO A 99 -11.71 3.05 -0.02
N GLY A 100 -12.54 3.31 1.00
CA GLY A 100 -12.95 2.32 2.00
C GLY A 100 -13.75 1.17 1.39
N GLN A 101 -14.70 1.45 0.51
CA GLN A 101 -15.50 0.43 -0.18
C GLN A 101 -14.64 -0.46 -1.09
N ARG A 102 -13.68 0.14 -1.78
CA ARG A 102 -12.70 -0.63 -2.58
C ARG A 102 -11.80 -1.49 -1.71
N VAL A 103 -11.40 -1.01 -0.53
CA VAL A 103 -10.66 -1.82 0.46
C VAL A 103 -11.49 -2.98 0.97
N ALA A 104 -12.79 -2.76 1.24
CA ALA A 104 -13.70 -3.80 1.69
C ALA A 104 -13.78 -4.99 0.71
N SER A 105 -13.82 -4.73 -0.61
CA SER A 105 -13.86 -5.77 -1.64
C SER A 105 -12.60 -6.66 -1.66
N ALA A 106 -11.56 -6.31 -0.87
CA ALA A 106 -10.41 -7.17 -0.66
C ALA A 106 -10.72 -8.48 0.06
N PHE A 107 -11.95 -8.69 0.59
CA PHE A 107 -12.45 -10.00 1.00
C PHE A 107 -12.14 -11.08 -0.03
N HIS A 108 -12.29 -10.77 -1.33
CA HIS A 108 -12.00 -11.66 -2.44
C HIS A 108 -10.51 -11.77 -2.80
N ARG A 109 -9.61 -11.11 -2.05
CA ARG A 109 -8.17 -11.07 -2.34
C ARG A 109 -7.32 -11.94 -1.42
N HIS A 110 -7.94 -12.64 -0.46
CA HIS A 110 -7.23 -13.43 0.55
C HIS A 110 -6.92 -14.88 0.12
N ALA A 111 -7.37 -15.30 -1.06
CA ALA A 111 -6.96 -16.59 -1.62
C ALA A 111 -5.42 -16.74 -1.62
N MET A 112 -4.93 -17.93 -1.36
CA MET A 112 -3.51 -18.23 -1.47
C MET A 112 -3.00 -17.97 -2.89
N GLN A 113 -1.78 -17.47 -3.02
CA GLN A 113 -1.17 -17.10 -4.28
C GLN A 113 0.14 -17.84 -4.51
N ALA A 114 0.19 -18.68 -5.55
CA ALA A 114 1.44 -19.27 -5.99
C ALA A 114 2.31 -18.19 -6.63
N LYS A 115 3.59 -18.11 -6.20
CA LYS A 115 4.56 -17.15 -6.74
C LYS A 115 5.64 -17.88 -7.54
N GLY A 116 6.19 -17.15 -8.52
CA GLY A 116 7.21 -17.66 -9.41
C GLY A 116 6.67 -17.94 -10.82
N ASN A 117 7.58 -18.30 -11.72
CA ASN A 117 7.25 -18.65 -13.11
C ASN A 117 6.72 -20.08 -13.17
N ASN A 118 5.52 -20.31 -12.65
CA ASN A 118 4.91 -21.61 -12.63
C ASN A 118 4.15 -21.85 -13.95
N PRO A 119 4.41 -22.96 -14.67
CA PRO A 119 3.71 -23.29 -15.92
C PRO A 119 2.21 -23.54 -15.71
N ARG A 120 1.77 -23.81 -14.48
CA ARG A 120 0.36 -24.09 -14.13
C ARG A 120 -0.42 -22.82 -13.76
N LYS A 121 -0.19 -21.71 -14.45
CA LYS A 121 -0.88 -20.44 -14.17
C LYS A 121 -2.39 -20.56 -14.14
N GLU A 122 -2.96 -21.27 -15.12
CA GLU A 122 -4.41 -21.45 -15.23
C GLU A 122 -4.96 -22.28 -14.07
N GLU A 123 -4.29 -23.33 -13.66
CA GLU A 123 -4.68 -24.11 -12.49
C GLU A 123 -4.81 -23.23 -11.23
N PHE A 124 -3.80 -22.38 -10.97
CA PHE A 124 -3.85 -21.50 -9.81
C PHE A 124 -4.87 -20.37 -9.96
N ARG A 125 -5.13 -19.92 -11.17
CA ARG A 125 -6.21 -18.97 -11.45
C ARG A 125 -7.56 -19.57 -11.09
N ILE A 126 -7.84 -20.79 -11.55
CA ILE A 126 -9.06 -21.53 -11.24
C ILE A 126 -9.19 -21.80 -9.74
N LYS A 127 -8.12 -22.25 -9.06
CA LYS A 127 -8.12 -22.42 -7.61
C LYS A 127 -8.49 -21.14 -6.86
N GLY A 128 -8.03 -19.99 -7.34
CA GLY A 128 -8.39 -18.69 -6.76
C GLY A 128 -9.86 -18.31 -6.98
N ILE A 129 -10.50 -18.75 -8.07
CA ILE A 129 -11.93 -18.57 -8.31
C ILE A 129 -12.74 -19.48 -7.39
N VAL A 130 -12.40 -20.76 -7.35
CA VAL A 130 -13.04 -21.75 -6.47
C VAL A 130 -12.98 -21.29 -5.00
N ASP A 131 -11.83 -20.82 -4.54
CA ASP A 131 -11.67 -20.28 -3.17
C ASP A 131 -12.62 -19.10 -2.87
N ARG A 132 -12.77 -18.14 -3.80
CA ARG A 132 -13.71 -17.02 -3.62
C ARG A 132 -15.16 -17.47 -3.55
N LEU A 133 -15.53 -18.39 -4.43
CA LEU A 133 -16.86 -18.97 -4.48
C LEU A 133 -17.19 -19.69 -3.16
N GLN A 134 -16.29 -20.54 -2.69
CA GLN A 134 -16.45 -21.29 -1.45
C GLN A 134 -16.52 -20.36 -0.24
N ALA A 135 -15.64 -19.35 -0.17
CA ALA A 135 -15.67 -18.37 0.91
C ALA A 135 -16.98 -17.59 0.93
N THR A 136 -17.51 -17.21 -0.23
CA THR A 136 -18.79 -16.53 -0.34
C THR A 136 -19.93 -17.43 0.14
N GLY A 137 -19.97 -18.68 -0.30
CA GLY A 137 -20.98 -19.66 0.13
C GLY A 137 -20.97 -19.89 1.64
N ARG A 138 -19.79 -20.13 2.23
CA ARG A 138 -19.65 -20.34 3.68
C ARG A 138 -20.03 -19.10 4.50
N THR A 139 -19.61 -17.92 4.06
CA THR A 139 -19.78 -16.68 4.85
C THR A 139 -21.22 -16.18 4.83
N TRP A 140 -21.88 -16.16 3.69
CA TRP A 140 -23.21 -15.53 3.55
C TRP A 140 -24.35 -16.51 3.41
N LEU A 141 -24.10 -17.71 2.88
CA LEU A 141 -25.14 -18.73 2.72
C LEU A 141 -25.09 -19.80 3.82
N GLY A 142 -23.97 -19.90 4.55
CA GLY A 142 -23.76 -20.99 5.52
C GLY A 142 -23.64 -22.36 4.85
N LEU A 143 -23.32 -22.41 3.55
CA LEU A 143 -23.27 -23.62 2.74
C LEU A 143 -21.86 -23.96 2.31
N THR A 144 -21.58 -25.26 2.20
CA THR A 144 -20.36 -25.79 1.59
C THR A 144 -20.67 -26.15 0.14
N LEU A 145 -20.06 -25.42 -0.80
CA LEU A 145 -20.38 -25.57 -2.23
C LEU A 145 -19.45 -26.56 -2.95
N GLU A 146 -18.44 -27.10 -2.27
CA GLU A 146 -17.37 -27.90 -2.87
C GLU A 146 -17.86 -29.17 -3.57
N CYS A 147 -18.90 -29.83 -3.05
CA CYS A 147 -19.44 -31.03 -3.66
C CYS A 147 -20.02 -30.73 -5.04
N ALA A 148 -20.59 -29.55 -5.23
CA ALA A 148 -21.23 -29.16 -6.49
C ALA A 148 -20.22 -28.81 -7.61
N GLU A 149 -18.93 -28.83 -7.34
CA GLU A 149 -17.89 -28.73 -8.37
C GLU A 149 -17.91 -29.93 -9.33
N CYS A 150 -18.22 -31.14 -8.82
CA CYS A 150 -18.16 -32.39 -9.59
C CYS A 150 -19.52 -32.98 -9.91
N HIS A 151 -20.53 -32.76 -9.07
CA HIS A 151 -21.90 -33.31 -9.22
C HIS A 151 -22.88 -32.47 -8.42
N ASP A 152 -24.18 -32.64 -8.63
CA ASP A 152 -25.20 -31.97 -7.83
C ASP A 152 -24.98 -32.24 -6.34
N HIS A 153 -25.14 -31.22 -5.49
CA HIS A 153 -24.89 -31.34 -4.06
C HIS A 153 -25.78 -32.42 -3.44
N LYS A 154 -25.19 -33.28 -2.59
CA LYS A 154 -25.90 -34.45 -2.08
C LYS A 154 -27.10 -34.12 -1.18
N HIS A 155 -26.98 -33.07 -0.40
CA HIS A 155 -27.93 -32.72 0.66
C HIS A 155 -28.62 -31.36 0.42
N ASP A 156 -27.92 -30.40 -0.12
CA ASP A 156 -28.43 -29.07 -0.36
C ASP A 156 -28.96 -28.92 -1.79
N PRO A 157 -29.98 -28.10 -2.03
CA PRO A 157 -30.60 -27.95 -3.36
C PRO A 157 -29.72 -27.10 -4.29
N ILE A 158 -28.47 -27.52 -4.52
CA ILE A 158 -27.48 -26.83 -5.35
C ILE A 158 -27.05 -27.80 -6.44
N SER A 159 -27.39 -27.50 -7.68
CA SER A 159 -26.90 -28.23 -8.83
C SER A 159 -25.47 -27.85 -9.21
N GLN A 160 -24.78 -28.75 -9.90
CA GLN A 160 -23.48 -28.44 -10.51
C GLN A 160 -23.59 -27.24 -11.47
N ARG A 161 -24.70 -27.11 -12.18
CA ARG A 161 -24.95 -25.98 -13.07
C ARG A 161 -24.93 -24.63 -12.29
N GLU A 162 -25.66 -24.53 -11.20
CA GLU A 162 -25.72 -23.33 -10.38
C GLU A 162 -24.35 -23.01 -9.77
N TYR A 163 -23.58 -24.04 -9.41
CA TYR A 163 -22.18 -23.85 -8.99
C TYR A 163 -21.35 -23.13 -10.07
N TYR A 164 -21.44 -23.59 -11.34
CA TYR A 164 -20.68 -22.97 -12.43
C TYR A 164 -21.28 -21.62 -12.89
N GLU A 165 -22.56 -21.37 -12.68
CA GLU A 165 -23.14 -20.03 -12.85
C GLU A 165 -22.53 -19.03 -11.84
N LEU A 166 -22.42 -19.43 -10.57
CA LEU A 166 -21.74 -18.62 -9.55
C LEU A 166 -20.23 -18.50 -9.82
N PHE A 167 -19.58 -19.58 -10.26
CA PHE A 167 -18.17 -19.56 -10.69
C PHE A 167 -17.93 -18.52 -11.80
N ALA A 168 -18.84 -18.41 -12.77
CA ALA A 168 -18.72 -17.48 -13.88
C ALA A 168 -18.68 -16.01 -13.41
N ILE A 169 -19.36 -15.65 -12.32
CA ILE A 169 -19.32 -14.32 -11.72
C ILE A 169 -17.88 -13.99 -11.30
N PHE A 170 -17.22 -14.88 -10.56
CA PHE A 170 -15.85 -14.68 -10.08
C PHE A 170 -14.78 -14.86 -11.17
N ASN A 171 -15.12 -15.54 -12.27
CA ASN A 171 -14.20 -15.71 -13.41
C ASN A 171 -13.94 -14.42 -14.20
N ASN A 172 -14.79 -13.40 -14.03
CA ASN A 172 -14.60 -12.09 -14.64
C ASN A 172 -13.60 -11.18 -13.89
N VAL A 173 -13.14 -11.61 -12.71
CA VAL A 173 -12.18 -10.81 -11.92
C VAL A 173 -10.77 -11.03 -12.46
N PRO A 174 -10.02 -9.96 -12.81
CA PRO A 174 -8.64 -10.10 -13.27
C PRO A 174 -7.77 -10.78 -12.21
N HIS A 175 -7.19 -11.92 -12.57
CA HIS A 175 -6.28 -12.67 -11.71
C HIS A 175 -5.28 -13.46 -12.55
N LEU A 176 -4.00 -13.29 -12.28
CA LEU A 176 -2.94 -13.86 -13.11
C LEU A 176 -2.57 -15.32 -12.74
N GLY A 177 -3.14 -15.88 -11.68
CA GLY A 177 -2.84 -17.21 -11.17
C GLY A 177 -1.48 -17.30 -10.47
N THR A 178 -0.40 -17.09 -11.22
CA THR A 178 0.99 -17.12 -10.70
C THR A 178 1.83 -15.98 -11.27
N GLY A 179 2.95 -15.64 -10.63
CA GLY A 179 3.90 -14.66 -11.14
C GLY A 179 4.82 -14.12 -10.03
N TYR A 180 5.83 -13.34 -10.40
CA TYR A 180 6.72 -12.66 -9.45
C TYR A 180 6.16 -11.31 -8.96
N GLY A 181 5.25 -10.72 -9.68
CA GLY A 181 4.64 -9.43 -9.37
C GLY A 181 3.42 -9.54 -8.45
N VAL A 182 2.73 -8.42 -8.34
CA VAL A 182 1.46 -8.33 -7.64
C VAL A 182 0.35 -8.86 -8.56
N HIS A 183 -0.49 -9.74 -8.02
CA HIS A 183 -1.55 -10.39 -8.78
C HIS A 183 -2.86 -9.61 -8.64
N GLY A 184 -3.36 -9.12 -9.75
CA GLY A 184 -4.66 -8.48 -9.89
C GLY A 184 -4.66 -6.97 -9.60
N PRO A 185 -5.83 -6.34 -9.57
CA PRO A 185 -5.95 -4.90 -9.40
C PRO A 185 -5.33 -4.44 -8.08
N MET A 186 -4.53 -3.36 -8.17
CA MET A 186 -3.88 -2.70 -7.05
C MET A 186 -4.41 -1.29 -6.93
N MET A 187 -4.45 -0.79 -5.70
CA MET A 187 -4.72 0.62 -5.45
C MET A 187 -3.71 1.18 -4.45
N SER A 188 -3.35 2.45 -4.63
CA SER A 188 -2.66 3.20 -3.59
C SER A 188 -3.68 3.51 -2.48
N TYR A 189 -3.32 3.17 -1.26
CA TYR A 189 -4.17 3.42 -0.09
C TYR A 189 -3.41 4.23 0.94
N THR A 190 -3.99 5.35 1.35
CA THR A 190 -3.50 6.18 2.46
C THR A 190 -4.58 6.22 3.52
N PRO A 191 -4.31 5.77 4.75
CA PRO A 191 -5.26 5.86 5.86
C PRO A 191 -5.76 7.28 6.08
N ALA A 192 -6.98 7.43 6.57
CA ALA A 192 -7.56 8.75 6.82
C ALA A 192 -6.69 9.61 7.75
N ALA A 193 -6.17 9.02 8.84
CA ALA A 193 -5.26 9.70 9.75
C ALA A 193 -3.97 10.18 9.06
N ALA A 194 -3.39 9.34 8.19
CA ALA A 194 -2.20 9.71 7.44
C ALA A 194 -2.49 10.81 6.40
N ARG A 195 -3.67 10.82 5.78
CA ARG A 195 -4.10 11.92 4.89
C ARG A 195 -4.23 13.24 5.63
N LEU A 196 -4.88 13.24 6.79
CA LEU A 196 -5.00 14.44 7.62
C LEU A 196 -3.63 14.98 8.04
N GLU A 197 -2.71 14.09 8.41
CA GLU A 197 -1.35 14.49 8.75
C GLU A 197 -0.58 15.02 7.53
N GLN A 198 -0.72 14.40 6.36
CA GLN A 198 -0.15 14.91 5.10
C GLN A 198 -0.68 16.30 4.76
N GLU A 199 -1.98 16.54 4.89
CA GLU A 199 -2.59 17.85 4.69
C GLU A 199 -2.07 18.89 5.69
N ARG A 200 -1.95 18.50 6.97
CA ARG A 200 -1.37 19.35 8.01
C ARG A 200 0.08 19.73 7.69
N LEU A 201 0.88 18.75 7.31
CA LEU A 201 2.29 18.96 6.94
C LEU A 201 2.42 19.78 5.65
N ALA A 202 1.57 19.55 4.66
CA ALA A 202 1.55 20.34 3.42
C ALA A 202 1.23 21.82 3.70
N LYS A 203 0.23 22.11 4.54
CA LYS A 203 -0.08 23.47 4.99
C LYS A 203 1.11 24.10 5.72
N ARG A 204 1.74 23.35 6.62
CA ARG A 204 2.90 23.83 7.36
C ARG A 204 4.08 24.14 6.44
N LEU A 205 4.34 23.27 5.46
CA LEU A 205 5.38 23.50 4.44
C LEU A 205 5.09 24.73 3.59
N ALA A 206 3.83 24.94 3.18
CA ALA A 206 3.45 26.15 2.43
C ALA A 206 3.72 27.44 3.22
N VAL A 207 3.40 27.44 4.52
CA VAL A 207 3.69 28.58 5.40
C VAL A 207 5.21 28.81 5.52
N LEU A 208 5.98 27.76 5.78
CA LEU A 208 7.44 27.86 5.92
C LEU A 208 8.10 28.34 4.61
N ARG A 209 7.65 27.83 3.44
CA ARG A 209 8.12 28.28 2.13
C ARG A 209 7.82 29.75 1.87
N GLY A 210 6.65 30.24 2.31
CA GLY A 210 6.31 31.67 2.22
C GLY A 210 7.12 32.55 3.16
N GLN A 211 7.64 31.99 4.26
CA GLN A 211 8.48 32.72 5.24
C GLN A 211 9.96 32.70 4.86
N MET A 212 10.38 31.83 3.93
CA MET A 212 11.73 31.76 3.38
C MET A 212 11.76 32.29 1.95
N PRO A 213 11.90 33.59 1.73
CA PRO A 213 12.13 34.11 0.39
C PRO A 213 13.48 33.57 -0.10
N LEU A 214 13.42 32.77 -1.17
CA LEU A 214 14.60 32.16 -1.82
C LEU A 214 15.67 33.19 -2.19
N SER A 215 15.30 34.48 -2.32
CA SER A 215 16.21 35.61 -2.58
C SER A 215 17.09 36.00 -1.40
N GLN A 216 16.90 35.44 -0.19
CA GLN A 216 17.70 35.78 0.99
C GLN A 216 18.56 34.61 1.51
N VAL A 217 18.59 33.49 0.85
CA VAL A 217 19.64 32.50 1.11
C VAL A 217 20.94 33.11 0.57
N LYS A 218 21.68 33.77 1.44
CA LYS A 218 23.08 34.10 1.16
C LYS A 218 23.75 32.76 0.89
N HIS A 219 24.21 32.56 -0.33
CA HIS A 219 25.03 31.42 -0.68
C HIS A 219 26.39 31.56 0.00
N GLU A 220 26.44 31.40 1.31
CA GLU A 220 27.69 31.24 2.01
C GLU A 220 28.28 29.90 1.57
N GLY A 221 29.32 29.99 0.73
CA GLY A 221 29.99 28.81 0.23
C GLY A 221 29.59 28.37 -1.18
N LEU A 222 29.22 29.31 -2.07
CA LEU A 222 29.14 28.98 -3.50
C LEU A 222 30.50 28.42 -3.96
N ILE A 223 30.53 27.14 -4.29
CA ILE A 223 31.76 26.45 -4.70
C ILE A 223 32.17 26.85 -6.11
N GLY A 224 31.17 27.05 -6.99
CA GLY A 224 31.38 27.52 -8.34
C GLY A 224 30.05 27.70 -9.07
N GLU A 225 30.08 28.51 -10.11
CA GLU A 225 29.01 28.72 -11.06
C GLU A 225 29.53 28.41 -12.46
N TRP A 226 28.88 27.54 -13.18
CA TRP A 226 29.31 27.13 -14.51
C TRP A 226 28.14 27.18 -15.49
N GLN A 227 28.45 27.56 -16.73
CA GLN A 227 27.52 27.39 -17.85
C GLN A 227 27.86 26.10 -18.59
N ALA A 228 26.87 25.29 -18.82
CA ALA A 228 27.04 24.01 -19.52
C ALA A 228 27.38 24.23 -21.03
N PRO A 229 28.19 23.35 -21.65
CA PRO A 229 28.89 22.24 -21.05
C PRO A 229 30.22 22.66 -20.45
N THR A 230 30.41 22.48 -19.17
CA THR A 230 31.67 22.78 -18.49
C THR A 230 32.08 21.61 -17.61
N GLN A 231 33.35 21.24 -17.67
CA GLN A 231 33.96 20.26 -16.78
C GLN A 231 34.89 20.99 -15.82
N ALA A 232 34.59 20.93 -14.54
CA ALA A 232 35.47 21.50 -13.51
C ALA A 232 36.52 20.46 -13.08
N GLU A 233 37.73 20.91 -12.73
CA GLU A 233 38.72 20.00 -12.15
C GLU A 233 38.21 19.39 -10.84
N ASP A 234 38.43 18.09 -10.68
CA ASP A 234 38.06 17.39 -9.46
C ASP A 234 38.97 17.86 -8.31
N ALA A 235 38.37 18.43 -7.28
CA ALA A 235 39.05 18.95 -6.13
C ALA A 235 38.35 18.53 -4.84
N ALA A 236 39.07 18.52 -3.73
CA ALA A 236 38.54 18.18 -2.41
C ALA A 236 37.29 19.02 -2.04
N ARG A 237 37.18 20.26 -2.56
CA ARG A 237 36.01 21.13 -2.37
C ARG A 237 34.69 20.56 -2.90
N PHE A 238 34.73 19.59 -3.85
CA PHE A 238 33.56 18.90 -4.36
C PHE A 238 33.22 17.62 -3.58
N SER A 239 33.97 17.33 -2.52
CA SER A 239 33.66 16.18 -1.66
C SER A 239 32.61 16.55 -0.64
N LEU A 240 31.52 15.76 -0.57
CA LEU A 240 30.43 15.99 0.37
C LEU A 240 30.84 15.57 1.78
N THR A 241 30.97 16.53 2.68
CA THR A 241 31.19 16.31 4.12
C THR A 241 30.02 16.75 4.98
N GLY A 242 28.98 17.34 4.36
CA GLY A 242 27.79 17.86 5.02
C GLY A 242 26.61 17.99 4.04
N SER A 243 25.66 18.84 4.38
CA SER A 243 24.51 19.13 3.51
C SER A 243 24.93 19.91 2.28
N MET A 244 24.39 19.56 1.12
CA MET A 244 24.62 20.27 -0.14
C MET A 244 23.29 20.61 -0.79
N THR A 245 23.20 21.78 -1.42
CA THR A 245 22.08 22.16 -2.27
C THR A 245 22.59 22.36 -3.69
N ILE A 246 21.95 21.70 -4.66
CA ILE A 246 22.20 21.90 -6.08
C ILE A 246 20.95 22.53 -6.67
N THR A 247 21.11 23.66 -7.36
CA THR A 247 20.07 24.31 -8.15
C THR A 247 20.48 24.37 -9.60
N ALA A 248 19.59 24.00 -10.50
CA ALA A 248 19.81 24.10 -11.93
C ALA A 248 18.52 24.53 -12.61
N GLU A 249 18.63 25.45 -13.59
CA GLU A 249 17.56 25.71 -14.54
C GLU A 249 17.81 24.85 -15.78
N ILE A 250 16.84 24.01 -16.13
CA ILE A 250 16.96 23.07 -17.24
C ILE A 250 15.82 23.23 -18.20
N GLN A 251 16.15 23.21 -19.49
CA GLN A 251 15.19 23.13 -20.58
C GLN A 251 15.68 22.08 -21.58
N THR A 252 14.97 20.99 -21.71
CA THR A 252 15.35 19.91 -22.62
C THR A 252 14.14 19.27 -23.28
N THR A 253 14.35 18.75 -24.50
CA THR A 253 13.35 18.01 -25.26
C THR A 253 13.63 16.51 -25.31
N GLY A 254 14.68 16.05 -24.62
CA GLY A 254 15.09 14.64 -24.58
C GLY A 254 15.73 14.26 -23.25
N ALA A 255 15.77 12.96 -22.96
CA ALA A 255 16.42 12.41 -21.78
C ALA A 255 17.94 12.39 -21.97
N ILE A 256 18.74 13.02 -21.11
CA ILE A 256 20.07 13.44 -21.49
C ILE A 256 21.18 13.12 -20.50
N GLY A 257 20.90 12.47 -19.37
CA GLY A 257 21.96 12.09 -18.45
C GLY A 257 22.30 13.14 -17.38
N ASP A 258 23.55 13.20 -16.95
CA ASP A 258 23.94 13.93 -15.75
C ASP A 258 23.97 15.44 -15.97
N ILE A 259 23.36 16.21 -15.05
CA ILE A 259 23.46 17.66 -14.97
C ILE A 259 24.70 18.03 -14.17
N VAL A 260 24.88 17.40 -13.01
CA VAL A 260 26.04 17.53 -12.15
C VAL A 260 26.41 16.16 -11.62
N SER A 261 27.66 15.75 -11.80
CA SER A 261 28.11 14.49 -11.21
C SER A 261 29.55 14.62 -10.69
N LYS A 262 29.81 13.92 -9.60
CA LYS A 262 31.15 13.54 -9.19
C LYS A 262 31.18 12.03 -9.10
N TYR A 263 31.80 11.37 -10.08
CA TYR A 263 31.73 9.95 -10.22
C TYR A 263 32.98 9.38 -10.88
N ASP A 264 33.77 8.66 -10.10
CA ASP A 264 34.84 7.82 -10.64
C ASP A 264 34.69 6.39 -10.15
N TRP A 265 34.03 5.60 -10.98
CA TRP A 265 33.74 4.23 -10.62
C TRP A 265 34.95 3.28 -10.73
N LYS A 266 36.03 3.72 -11.38
CA LYS A 266 37.30 2.96 -11.43
C LYS A 266 38.13 3.18 -10.18
N ALA A 267 38.10 4.38 -9.63
CA ALA A 267 38.82 4.74 -8.41
C ALA A 267 38.08 4.36 -7.12
N GLY A 268 36.79 3.97 -7.20
CA GLY A 268 35.99 3.61 -6.04
C GLY A 268 35.69 4.76 -5.08
N GLU A 269 35.66 6.01 -5.57
CA GLU A 269 35.41 7.17 -4.74
C GLU A 269 33.91 7.37 -4.44
N ARG A 270 33.60 8.02 -3.32
CA ARG A 270 32.24 8.46 -2.97
C ARG A 270 31.72 9.39 -4.06
N SER A 271 30.53 9.09 -4.56
CA SER A 271 30.01 9.73 -5.75
C SER A 271 28.61 10.25 -5.53
N TYR A 272 28.27 11.29 -6.27
CA TYR A 272 26.89 11.76 -6.40
C TYR A 272 26.61 12.06 -7.87
N VAL A 273 25.36 11.90 -8.26
CA VAL A 273 24.87 12.22 -9.60
C VAL A 273 23.54 12.93 -9.46
N PHE A 274 23.36 14.00 -10.18
CA PHE A 274 22.11 14.72 -10.35
C PHE A 274 21.86 14.91 -11.83
N GLY A 275 20.76 14.36 -12.35
CA GLY A 275 20.57 14.31 -13.81
C GLY A 275 19.10 14.12 -14.22
N VAL A 276 18.92 13.94 -15.54
CA VAL A 276 17.66 13.57 -16.17
C VAL A 276 17.78 12.15 -16.69
N GLY A 277 16.83 11.28 -16.34
CA GLY A 277 16.82 9.87 -16.72
C GLY A 277 16.72 9.67 -18.22
N GLY A 278 17.50 8.72 -18.75
CA GLY A 278 17.52 8.30 -20.16
C GLY A 278 16.67 7.07 -20.42
N GLU A 279 16.29 6.85 -21.69
CA GLU A 279 15.68 5.59 -22.12
C GLU A 279 16.71 4.45 -22.02
N GLY A 280 16.31 3.35 -21.37
CA GLY A 280 17.15 2.16 -21.20
C GLY A 280 18.09 2.19 -20.00
N ASP A 281 18.06 3.22 -19.17
CA ASP A 281 18.79 3.25 -17.91
C ASP A 281 17.98 2.54 -16.80
N GLU A 282 18.48 1.40 -16.33
CA GLU A 282 17.84 0.61 -15.26
C GLU A 282 17.73 1.36 -13.91
N LYS A 283 18.45 2.48 -13.76
CA LYS A 283 18.59 3.24 -12.52
C LYS A 283 17.87 4.57 -12.51
N SER A 284 17.25 4.97 -13.61
CA SER A 284 16.53 6.22 -13.72
C SER A 284 15.23 6.07 -14.51
N GLU A 285 14.21 6.87 -14.19
CA GLU A 285 12.99 6.93 -14.97
C GLU A 285 13.17 7.93 -16.13
N PRO A 286 12.86 7.56 -17.38
CA PRO A 286 13.06 8.45 -18.53
C PRO A 286 12.36 9.80 -18.36
N GLY A 287 13.08 10.87 -18.61
CA GLY A 287 12.60 12.24 -18.58
C GLY A 287 12.34 12.82 -17.19
N LYS A 288 12.62 12.08 -16.11
CA LYS A 288 12.50 12.58 -14.74
C LYS A 288 13.85 12.97 -14.18
N LEU A 289 13.86 13.97 -13.29
CA LEU A 289 15.04 14.28 -12.48
C LEU A 289 15.34 13.10 -11.56
N PHE A 290 16.62 12.81 -11.40
CA PHE A 290 17.08 11.87 -10.39
C PHE A 290 18.29 12.43 -9.63
N ALA A 291 18.45 12.01 -8.39
CA ALA A 291 19.64 12.24 -7.59
C ALA A 291 20.09 10.90 -7.00
N TRP A 292 21.36 10.58 -7.16
CA TRP A 292 21.96 9.38 -6.63
C TRP A 292 23.15 9.73 -5.75
N PHE A 293 23.22 9.10 -4.58
CA PHE A 293 24.29 9.28 -3.61
C PHE A 293 24.85 7.93 -3.19
N SER A 294 26.15 7.75 -3.30
CA SER A 294 26.84 6.56 -2.80
C SER A 294 27.51 6.87 -1.46
N SER A 295 27.29 6.00 -0.49
CA SER A 295 27.92 6.10 0.84
C SER A 295 29.24 5.34 0.95
N GLU A 296 29.51 4.41 0.03
CA GLU A 296 30.70 3.54 0.06
C GLU A 296 31.36 3.49 -1.30
N ALA A 297 32.68 3.61 -1.29
CA ALA A 297 33.52 3.34 -2.44
C ALA A 297 33.36 1.90 -2.91
N ALA A 298 33.30 1.68 -4.22
CA ALA A 298 33.26 0.38 -4.90
C ALA A 298 32.02 -0.51 -4.68
N THR A 299 31.00 -0.11 -3.94
CA THR A 299 29.74 -0.83 -3.88
C THR A 299 28.59 0.06 -4.33
N PHE A 300 27.75 -0.40 -5.25
CA PHE A 300 26.56 0.31 -5.75
C PHE A 300 25.44 0.47 -4.67
N LYS A 301 25.82 0.61 -3.40
CA LYS A 301 24.91 0.89 -2.30
C LYS A 301 24.74 2.39 -2.16
N GLY A 302 23.70 2.92 -2.76
CA GLY A 302 23.35 4.32 -2.68
C GLY A 302 21.84 4.53 -2.54
N VAL A 303 21.46 5.73 -2.19
CA VAL A 303 20.06 6.17 -2.18
C VAL A 303 19.79 6.89 -3.48
N VAL A 304 18.74 6.50 -4.18
CA VAL A 304 18.26 7.19 -5.38
C VAL A 304 16.96 7.90 -5.05
N ALA A 305 16.87 9.18 -5.39
CA ALA A 305 15.64 9.95 -5.30
C ALA A 305 15.22 10.38 -6.70
N TYR A 306 13.94 10.27 -7.01
CA TYR A 306 13.37 10.64 -8.31
C TYR A 306 12.45 11.83 -8.18
N GLY A 307 12.50 12.72 -9.17
CA GLY A 307 11.51 13.77 -9.32
C GLY A 307 10.13 13.21 -9.69
N SER A 308 9.08 13.89 -9.26
CA SER A 308 7.70 13.48 -9.55
C SER A 308 7.21 13.84 -10.95
N ARG A 309 7.93 14.72 -11.66
CA ARG A 309 7.53 15.24 -12.98
C ARG A 309 8.60 14.99 -14.04
N ARG A 310 8.16 14.84 -15.27
CA ARG A 310 9.06 14.88 -16.43
C ARG A 310 9.54 16.32 -16.66
N VAL A 311 10.77 16.46 -17.09
CA VAL A 311 11.43 17.75 -17.39
C VAL A 311 11.95 17.83 -18.83
N ASP A 312 11.66 16.79 -19.63
CA ASP A 312 12.07 16.67 -21.03
C ASP A 312 10.98 17.18 -22.01
N ASP A 313 10.14 18.11 -21.57
CA ASP A 313 9.00 18.65 -22.34
C ASP A 313 9.35 19.97 -23.08
N GLY A 314 10.60 20.38 -23.08
CA GLY A 314 11.07 21.60 -23.74
C GLY A 314 10.73 22.89 -23.02
N ARG A 315 10.23 22.82 -21.78
CA ARG A 315 9.94 24.00 -20.94
C ARG A 315 11.04 24.20 -19.89
N PRO A 316 11.27 25.46 -19.44
CA PRO A 316 12.16 25.72 -18.32
C PRO A 316 11.65 25.06 -17.02
N HIS A 317 12.56 24.37 -16.31
CA HIS A 317 12.31 23.77 -15.00
C HIS A 317 13.39 24.20 -14.01
N HIS A 318 12.99 24.48 -12.75
CA HIS A 318 13.86 24.88 -11.64
C HIS A 318 13.88 23.81 -10.56
#